data_a7d9c9bfa75bd3492ea3297ac6e2d748
#
_entry.id   a7d9c9bfa75bd3492ea3297ac6e2d748
#
_cell.length_a   1.000
_cell.length_b   1.000
_cell.length_c   1.000
_cell.angle_alpha   90.00
_cell.angle_beta   90.00
_cell.angle_gamma   90.00
#
_symmetry.space_group_name_H-M   'P 1'
#
loop_
_entity.id
_entity.type
_entity.pdbx_description
1 polymer ?
#
loop_
_entity_poly.entity_id
_entity_poly.type
_entity_poly.pdbx_seq_one_letter_code
_entity_poly.pdbx_strand_id
1 'polypeptide(L)'
;TLTRAKLEELCDDLLQSTVGPCENCVRDSGVSKDKINEVILVGGMTRMPKAQEMAKTIFGREPHKGVNPDEVVAAGAAIQGGVLGGEVNDVVLLDVTPLSLGIETLGGVTTKLIDRNTTIPTKKSEVFSTAADNQPSVDIHVLQGERNMAADNKSIGRFRLDGIAPAPRGVPQIEVTFDIDANGILSVTAKDLGTGKEQKITITASSGLSEEEIQKMVNDAKAHENEDKAAKEKIEVKNKADSMVYQTEKQLKDLGDKLSPEAKSSVQESIDKLKADIKNDNTEAMKATMKELEERLMKFGEEIYKSQAANQAGAQGAPNAGAADAGAKKNDDGVVDAEIVDDDK
;
A
#
# COMPACT_ATOMS: atom_id res chain seq x y z
N THR A 1 -35.08 11.87 -45.49
CA THR A 1 -34.21 12.97 -45.02
C THR A 1 -33.91 12.74 -43.55
N LEU A 2 -32.66 12.64 -43.18
CA LEU A 2 -32.24 12.60 -41.78
C LEU A 2 -32.09 14.04 -41.26
N THR A 3 -32.87 14.38 -40.24
CA THR A 3 -32.76 15.68 -39.56
C THR A 3 -31.72 15.62 -38.46
N ARG A 4 -31.15 16.76 -38.03
CA ARG A 4 -30.25 16.87 -36.88
C ARG A 4 -30.88 16.29 -35.60
N ALA A 5 -32.12 16.65 -35.30
CA ALA A 5 -32.85 16.15 -34.14
C ALA A 5 -32.94 14.62 -34.12
N LYS A 6 -33.23 14.00 -35.29
CA LYS A 6 -33.30 12.54 -35.38
C LYS A 6 -31.93 11.87 -35.22
N LEU A 7 -30.86 12.48 -35.71
CA LEU A 7 -29.50 11.99 -35.49
C LEU A 7 -29.11 12.06 -34.00
N GLU A 8 -29.42 13.19 -33.36
CA GLU A 8 -29.14 13.38 -31.92
C GLU A 8 -29.93 12.38 -31.06
N GLU A 9 -31.20 12.12 -31.40
CA GLU A 9 -32.02 11.09 -30.75
C GLU A 9 -31.41 9.68 -30.88
N LEU A 10 -30.96 9.32 -32.08
CA LEU A 10 -30.37 8.00 -32.34
C LEU A 10 -29.01 7.79 -31.66
N CYS A 11 -28.31 8.86 -31.33
CA CYS A 11 -27.00 8.82 -30.68
C CYS A 11 -27.06 9.16 -29.17
N ASP A 12 -28.24 9.41 -28.61
CA ASP A 12 -28.37 9.92 -27.24
C ASP A 12 -27.76 8.98 -26.22
N ASP A 13 -27.99 7.67 -26.33
CA ASP A 13 -27.42 6.66 -25.43
C ASP A 13 -25.90 6.70 -25.40
N LEU A 14 -25.26 6.86 -26.57
CA LEU A 14 -23.82 6.96 -26.69
C LEU A 14 -23.29 8.26 -26.05
N LEU A 15 -24.00 9.35 -26.27
CA LEU A 15 -23.67 10.64 -25.67
C LEU A 15 -23.80 10.60 -24.13
N GLN A 16 -24.92 10.05 -23.62
CA GLN A 16 -25.14 9.89 -22.18
C GLN A 16 -24.06 9.01 -21.51
N SER A 17 -23.59 7.98 -22.20
CA SER A 17 -22.53 7.11 -21.68
C SER A 17 -21.23 7.85 -21.38
N THR A 18 -20.97 9.02 -21.98
CA THR A 18 -19.77 9.85 -21.75
C THR A 18 -19.83 10.66 -20.46
N VAL A 19 -21.01 10.90 -19.88
CA VAL A 19 -21.21 11.75 -18.71
C VAL A 19 -20.49 11.19 -17.50
N GLY A 20 -20.71 9.91 -17.18
CA GLY A 20 -20.11 9.24 -16.04
C GLY A 20 -18.58 9.29 -16.02
N PRO A 21 -17.88 8.89 -17.11
CA PRO A 21 -16.44 9.03 -17.23
C PRO A 21 -15.93 10.46 -17.01
N CYS A 22 -16.58 11.47 -17.59
CA CYS A 22 -16.22 12.87 -17.41
C CYS A 22 -16.35 13.32 -15.95
N GLU A 23 -17.44 13.01 -15.28
CA GLU A 23 -17.66 13.34 -13.87
C GLU A 23 -16.68 12.62 -12.94
N ASN A 24 -16.38 11.35 -13.23
CA ASN A 24 -15.37 10.59 -12.51
C ASN A 24 -13.99 11.24 -12.64
N CYS A 25 -13.60 11.62 -13.86
CA CYS A 25 -12.31 12.28 -14.12
C CYS A 25 -12.19 13.59 -13.32
N VAL A 26 -13.21 14.43 -13.31
CA VAL A 26 -13.21 15.68 -12.52
C VAL A 26 -13.10 15.37 -11.03
N ARG A 27 -13.83 14.40 -10.53
CA ARG A 27 -13.77 14.00 -9.11
C ARG A 27 -12.41 13.46 -8.73
N ASP A 28 -11.86 12.56 -9.53
CA ASP A 28 -10.58 11.88 -9.26
C ASP A 28 -9.39 12.85 -9.35
N SER A 29 -9.50 13.91 -10.16
CA SER A 29 -8.48 14.97 -10.23
C SER A 29 -8.39 15.84 -8.97
N GLY A 30 -9.42 15.85 -8.12
CA GLY A 30 -9.51 16.78 -6.97
C GLY A 30 -9.63 18.25 -7.36
N VAL A 31 -9.73 18.56 -8.66
CA VAL A 31 -9.87 19.95 -9.17
C VAL A 31 -11.35 20.31 -9.27
N SER A 32 -11.74 21.42 -8.66
CA SER A 32 -13.12 21.92 -8.81
C SER A 32 -13.38 22.43 -10.24
N LYS A 33 -14.61 22.29 -10.73
CA LYS A 33 -14.98 22.62 -12.12
C LYS A 33 -14.68 24.09 -12.48
N ASP A 34 -14.79 24.99 -11.54
CA ASP A 34 -14.48 26.42 -11.74
C ASP A 34 -12.98 26.71 -11.95
N LYS A 35 -12.09 25.79 -11.51
CA LYS A 35 -10.65 25.88 -11.71
C LYS A 35 -10.16 25.24 -13.01
N ILE A 36 -11.05 24.58 -13.78
CA ILE A 36 -10.69 24.08 -15.12
C ILE A 36 -10.50 25.30 -16.02
N ASN A 37 -9.30 25.47 -16.55
CA ASN A 37 -8.97 26.63 -17.38
C ASN A 37 -9.58 26.51 -18.79
N GLU A 38 -9.46 25.35 -19.41
CA GLU A 38 -9.93 25.08 -20.78
C GLU A 38 -10.51 23.69 -20.91
N VAL A 39 -11.50 23.55 -21.81
CA VAL A 39 -12.07 22.26 -22.25
C VAL A 39 -11.76 22.12 -23.74
N ILE A 40 -10.93 21.14 -24.08
CA ILE A 40 -10.48 20.87 -25.44
C ILE A 40 -11.16 19.60 -25.92
N LEU A 41 -11.84 19.68 -27.05
CA LEU A 41 -12.49 18.56 -27.70
C LEU A 41 -11.62 17.96 -28.79
N VAL A 42 -11.46 16.63 -28.75
CA VAL A 42 -10.59 15.86 -29.62
C VAL A 42 -11.41 14.78 -30.35
N GLY A 43 -11.07 14.52 -31.61
CA GLY A 43 -11.75 13.54 -32.46
C GLY A 43 -12.94 14.10 -33.23
N GLY A 44 -13.16 13.62 -34.45
CA GLY A 44 -14.15 14.15 -35.40
C GLY A 44 -15.59 14.14 -34.87
N MET A 45 -15.96 13.16 -34.03
CA MET A 45 -17.33 13.08 -33.44
C MET A 45 -17.61 14.25 -32.47
N THR A 46 -16.63 14.91 -31.93
CA THR A 46 -16.81 16.09 -31.07
C THR A 46 -17.26 17.34 -31.84
N ARG A 47 -17.28 17.28 -33.19
CA ARG A 47 -17.91 18.30 -34.01
C ARG A 47 -19.46 18.30 -33.91
N MET A 48 -20.02 17.22 -33.37
CA MET A 48 -21.46 17.13 -33.15
C MET A 48 -21.94 18.18 -32.15
N PRO A 49 -22.87 19.06 -32.49
CA PRO A 49 -23.30 20.12 -31.60
C PRO A 49 -23.78 19.65 -30.24
N LYS A 50 -24.48 18.49 -30.20
CA LYS A 50 -24.95 17.91 -28.94
C LYS A 50 -23.79 17.47 -28.01
N ALA A 51 -22.71 16.93 -28.56
CA ALA A 51 -21.50 16.60 -27.77
C ALA A 51 -20.86 17.86 -27.18
N GLN A 52 -20.83 18.96 -27.94
CA GLN A 52 -20.30 20.25 -27.45
C GLN A 52 -21.19 20.84 -26.34
N GLU A 53 -22.51 20.76 -26.48
CA GLU A 53 -23.46 21.18 -25.44
C GLU A 53 -23.29 20.37 -24.15
N MET A 54 -23.12 19.05 -24.28
CA MET A 54 -22.92 18.17 -23.13
C MET A 54 -21.61 18.50 -22.42
N ALA A 55 -20.52 18.66 -23.16
CA ALA A 55 -19.24 19.06 -22.57
C ALA A 55 -19.37 20.40 -21.82
N LYS A 56 -20.03 21.38 -22.41
CA LYS A 56 -20.31 22.66 -21.74
C LYS A 56 -21.13 22.47 -20.45
N THR A 57 -22.13 21.61 -20.46
CA THR A 57 -22.97 21.32 -19.29
C THR A 57 -22.18 20.63 -18.19
N ILE A 58 -21.35 19.62 -18.53
CA ILE A 58 -20.56 18.86 -17.57
C ILE A 58 -19.50 19.72 -16.91
N PHE A 59 -18.74 20.48 -17.71
CA PHE A 59 -17.60 21.25 -17.22
C PHE A 59 -17.92 22.70 -16.84
N GLY A 60 -19.14 23.18 -17.14
CA GLY A 60 -19.57 24.55 -16.87
C GLY A 60 -18.85 25.61 -17.70
N ARG A 61 -18.18 25.20 -18.79
CA ARG A 61 -17.33 26.09 -19.61
C ARG A 61 -17.51 25.77 -21.10
N GLU A 62 -17.46 26.80 -21.94
CA GLU A 62 -17.50 26.65 -23.40
C GLU A 62 -16.25 25.91 -23.89
N PRO A 63 -16.38 24.85 -24.71
CA PRO A 63 -15.24 24.19 -25.29
C PRO A 63 -14.40 25.14 -26.17
N HIS A 64 -13.07 24.99 -26.07
CA HIS A 64 -12.11 25.77 -26.86
C HIS A 64 -12.23 25.43 -28.36
N LYS A 65 -12.25 26.45 -29.22
CA LYS A 65 -12.46 26.31 -30.66
C LYS A 65 -11.19 26.47 -31.50
N GLY A 66 -10.05 26.74 -30.85
CA GLY A 66 -8.78 27.02 -31.52
C GLY A 66 -8.01 25.77 -31.98
N VAL A 67 -8.48 24.58 -31.65
CA VAL A 67 -7.82 23.31 -31.99
C VAL A 67 -8.67 22.55 -32.99
N ASN A 68 -8.05 22.07 -34.09
CA ASN A 68 -8.74 21.20 -35.04
C ASN A 68 -8.82 19.76 -34.45
N PRO A 69 -10.02 19.26 -34.13
CA PRO A 69 -10.17 17.97 -33.50
C PRO A 69 -9.75 16.77 -34.36
N ASP A 70 -9.62 16.95 -35.67
CA ASP A 70 -9.18 15.88 -36.58
C ASP A 70 -7.64 15.79 -36.69
N GLU A 71 -6.92 16.90 -36.45
CA GLU A 71 -5.47 17.01 -36.66
C GLU A 71 -4.68 17.03 -35.36
N VAL A 72 -5.32 17.34 -34.24
CA VAL A 72 -4.63 17.59 -32.95
C VAL A 72 -3.81 16.39 -32.48
N VAL A 73 -4.24 15.17 -32.75
CA VAL A 73 -3.49 13.95 -32.39
C VAL A 73 -2.19 13.86 -33.18
N ALA A 74 -2.24 14.15 -34.49
CA ALA A 74 -1.03 14.16 -35.32
C ALA A 74 -0.06 15.28 -34.91
N ALA A 75 -0.61 16.48 -34.60
CA ALA A 75 0.20 17.60 -34.10
C ALA A 75 0.86 17.26 -32.74
N GLY A 76 0.12 16.64 -31.83
CA GLY A 76 0.64 16.18 -30.54
C GLY A 76 1.73 15.12 -30.69
N ALA A 77 1.54 14.16 -31.61
CA ALA A 77 2.55 13.15 -31.90
C ALA A 77 3.85 13.78 -32.48
N ALA A 78 3.73 14.79 -33.35
CA ALA A 78 4.87 15.51 -33.86
C ALA A 78 5.64 16.30 -32.78
N ILE A 79 4.92 16.97 -31.88
CA ILE A 79 5.49 17.65 -30.69
C ILE A 79 6.22 16.65 -29.80
N GLN A 80 5.60 15.50 -29.50
CA GLN A 80 6.26 14.46 -28.72
C GLN A 80 7.50 13.89 -29.39
N GLY A 81 7.48 13.75 -30.71
CA GLY A 81 8.68 13.40 -31.49
C GLY A 81 9.79 14.42 -31.31
N GLY A 82 9.47 15.72 -31.33
CA GLY A 82 10.42 16.81 -31.07
C GLY A 82 10.95 16.79 -29.63
N VAL A 83 10.15 16.48 -28.64
CA VAL A 83 10.57 16.30 -27.23
C VAL A 83 11.58 15.14 -27.15
N LEU A 84 11.28 13.99 -27.73
CA LEU A 84 12.15 12.81 -27.72
C LEU A 84 13.45 13.06 -28.50
N GLY A 85 13.40 13.88 -29.56
CA GLY A 85 14.56 14.33 -30.36
C GLY A 85 15.40 15.40 -29.67
N GLY A 86 14.92 15.98 -28.56
CA GLY A 86 15.59 17.07 -27.83
C GLY A 86 15.44 18.45 -28.48
N GLU A 87 14.57 18.59 -29.49
CA GLU A 87 14.29 19.85 -30.19
C GLU A 87 13.27 20.73 -29.42
N VAL A 88 12.39 20.10 -28.63
CA VAL A 88 11.36 20.76 -27.80
C VAL A 88 11.65 20.44 -26.33
N ASN A 89 11.95 21.48 -25.55
CA ASN A 89 12.35 21.33 -24.13
C ASN A 89 11.42 22.05 -23.13
N ASP A 90 10.39 22.72 -23.62
CA ASP A 90 9.44 23.50 -22.83
C ASP A 90 8.09 22.79 -22.58
N VAL A 91 7.96 21.56 -23.09
CA VAL A 91 6.78 20.72 -22.92
C VAL A 91 7.18 19.41 -22.26
N VAL A 92 6.46 19.05 -21.17
CA VAL A 92 6.62 17.77 -20.47
C VAL A 92 5.29 17.02 -20.54
N LEU A 93 5.31 15.81 -21.12
CA LEU A 93 4.20 14.89 -21.05
C LEU A 93 4.37 14.02 -19.80
N LEU A 94 3.39 14.07 -18.92
CA LEU A 94 3.28 13.16 -17.76
C LEU A 94 2.16 12.18 -18.00
N ASP A 95 2.48 10.91 -17.93
CA ASP A 95 1.49 9.83 -17.99
C ASP A 95 1.18 9.31 -16.60
N VAL A 96 0.13 8.50 -16.44
CA VAL A 96 -0.32 7.95 -15.17
C VAL A 96 -0.61 6.45 -15.27
N THR A 97 -0.52 5.77 -14.12
CA THR A 97 -0.94 4.38 -14.03
C THR A 97 -2.46 4.28 -14.13
N PRO A 98 -3.03 3.44 -15.01
CA PRO A 98 -4.49 3.31 -15.16
C PRO A 98 -5.16 2.59 -13.98
N LEU A 99 -4.44 1.68 -13.33
CA LEU A 99 -4.88 0.89 -12.19
C LEU A 99 -3.77 0.79 -11.14
N SER A 100 -4.17 0.51 -9.89
CA SER A 100 -3.24 0.25 -8.80
C SER A 100 -2.42 -1.01 -9.06
N LEU A 101 -1.18 -0.98 -8.60
CA LEU A 101 -0.22 -2.09 -8.68
C LEU A 101 0.19 -2.50 -7.27
N GLY A 102 0.28 -3.79 -7.03
CA GLY A 102 0.62 -4.33 -5.72
C GLY A 102 1.03 -5.79 -5.77
N ILE A 103 1.17 -6.38 -4.60
CA ILE A 103 1.48 -7.80 -4.45
C ILE A 103 0.45 -8.51 -3.58
N GLU A 104 0.34 -9.82 -3.77
CA GLU A 104 -0.38 -10.69 -2.85
C GLU A 104 0.41 -10.84 -1.55
N THR A 105 -0.27 -10.67 -0.43
CA THR A 105 0.25 -10.85 0.92
C THR A 105 -0.52 -11.93 1.68
N LEU A 106 -0.08 -12.23 2.90
CA LEU A 106 -0.62 -13.31 3.73
C LEU A 106 -2.16 -13.25 3.85
N GLY A 107 -2.81 -14.37 3.49
CA GLY A 107 -4.26 -14.49 3.49
C GLY A 107 -4.92 -14.12 2.16
N GLY A 108 -4.14 -13.95 1.07
CA GLY A 108 -4.67 -13.61 -0.27
C GLY A 108 -5.15 -12.17 -0.39
N VAL A 109 -4.61 -11.27 0.44
CA VAL A 109 -4.91 -9.83 0.39
C VAL A 109 -3.98 -9.14 -0.61
N THR A 110 -4.48 -8.15 -1.34
CA THR A 110 -3.67 -7.27 -2.19
C THR A 110 -3.14 -6.09 -1.37
N THR A 111 -1.83 -5.99 -1.25
CA THR A 111 -1.15 -4.80 -0.72
C THR A 111 -0.71 -3.93 -1.89
N LYS A 112 -1.29 -2.73 -1.98
CA LYS A 112 -0.99 -1.77 -3.04
C LYS A 112 0.30 -1.01 -2.72
N LEU A 113 1.23 -0.95 -3.68
CA LEU A 113 2.45 -0.15 -3.60
C LEU A 113 2.32 1.14 -4.42
N ILE A 114 1.68 1.06 -5.59
CA ILE A 114 1.43 2.21 -6.46
C ILE A 114 -0.08 2.31 -6.67
N ASP A 115 -0.67 3.44 -6.32
CA ASP A 115 -2.09 3.69 -6.53
C ASP A 115 -2.38 4.05 -7.99
N ARG A 116 -3.62 3.81 -8.43
CA ARG A 116 -4.11 4.30 -9.74
C ARG A 116 -3.92 5.81 -9.84
N ASN A 117 -3.78 6.29 -11.07
CA ASN A 117 -3.54 7.70 -11.38
C ASN A 117 -2.24 8.28 -10.77
N THR A 118 -1.29 7.43 -10.40
CA THR A 118 0.05 7.87 -10.02
C THR A 118 0.82 8.26 -11.29
N THR A 119 1.40 9.47 -11.29
CA THR A 119 2.24 9.97 -12.39
C THR A 119 3.48 9.10 -12.56
N ILE A 120 3.83 8.76 -13.81
CA ILE A 120 5.05 8.04 -14.17
C ILE A 120 6.06 8.99 -14.85
N PRO A 121 7.38 8.76 -14.72
CA PRO A 121 8.01 7.64 -14.01
C PRO A 121 7.85 7.72 -12.48
N THR A 122 7.77 6.55 -11.82
CA THR A 122 7.63 6.47 -10.36
C THR A 122 8.32 5.24 -9.81
N LYS A 123 8.78 5.35 -8.55
CA LYS A 123 9.41 4.25 -7.82
C LYS A 123 8.88 4.20 -6.40
N LYS A 124 8.47 3.02 -5.94
CA LYS A 124 7.97 2.77 -4.59
C LYS A 124 8.54 1.47 -4.05
N SER A 125 8.91 1.47 -2.77
CA SER A 125 9.43 0.31 -2.07
C SER A 125 8.68 0.10 -0.76
N GLU A 126 8.48 -1.16 -0.39
CA GLU A 126 7.90 -1.54 0.89
C GLU A 126 8.58 -2.81 1.40
N VAL A 127 8.72 -2.94 2.74
CA VAL A 127 9.39 -4.07 3.37
C VAL A 127 8.35 -5.06 3.89
N PHE A 128 8.48 -6.29 3.43
CA PHE A 128 7.65 -7.44 3.82
C PHE A 128 8.48 -8.45 4.61
N SER A 129 7.84 -9.50 5.10
CA SER A 129 8.51 -10.56 5.84
C SER A 129 7.97 -11.94 5.48
N THR A 130 8.59 -12.99 6.04
CA THR A 130 8.16 -14.38 5.85
C THR A 130 6.92 -14.71 6.69
N ALA A 131 6.07 -15.58 6.14
CA ALA A 131 4.83 -16.06 6.78
C ALA A 131 5.03 -17.30 7.67
N ALA A 132 6.13 -18.04 7.45
CA ALA A 132 6.45 -19.27 8.16
C ALA A 132 7.89 -19.26 8.70
N ASP A 133 8.13 -20.07 9.76
CA ASP A 133 9.46 -20.25 10.32
C ASP A 133 10.39 -20.97 9.34
N ASN A 134 11.65 -20.53 9.30
CA ASN A 134 12.69 -21.10 8.45
C ASN A 134 12.30 -21.17 6.96
N GLN A 135 11.50 -20.23 6.49
CA GLN A 135 11.06 -20.15 5.10
C GLN A 135 12.25 -19.78 4.20
N PRO A 136 12.70 -20.66 3.28
CA PRO A 136 13.92 -20.44 2.49
C PRO A 136 13.69 -19.56 1.26
N SER A 137 12.44 -19.28 0.90
CA SER A 137 12.05 -18.51 -0.29
C SER A 137 10.71 -17.83 -0.10
N VAL A 138 10.47 -16.74 -0.86
CA VAL A 138 9.17 -16.08 -0.96
C VAL A 138 8.75 -15.99 -2.43
N ASP A 139 7.46 -16.25 -2.69
CA ASP A 139 6.85 -16.03 -4.01
C ASP A 139 6.27 -14.62 -4.04
N ILE A 140 6.71 -13.82 -5.02
CA ILE A 140 6.17 -12.49 -5.26
C ILE A 140 5.16 -12.57 -6.39
N HIS A 141 3.89 -12.40 -6.06
CA HIS A 141 2.79 -12.38 -7.01
C HIS A 141 2.36 -10.94 -7.27
N VAL A 142 2.67 -10.45 -8.47
CA VAL A 142 2.43 -9.06 -8.88
C VAL A 142 1.02 -8.95 -9.47
N LEU A 143 0.26 -7.99 -8.94
CA LEU A 143 -1.16 -7.79 -9.23
C LEU A 143 -1.43 -6.38 -9.75
N GLN A 144 -2.44 -6.29 -10.61
CA GLN A 144 -2.98 -5.02 -11.09
C GLN A 144 -4.50 -5.00 -10.89
N GLY A 145 -5.02 -3.96 -10.25
CA GLY A 145 -6.46 -3.78 -10.03
C GLY A 145 -6.80 -3.06 -8.75
N GLU A 146 -8.09 -2.91 -8.51
CA GLU A 146 -8.61 -2.11 -7.40
C GLU A 146 -9.23 -2.94 -6.26
N ARG A 147 -9.42 -4.26 -6.45
CA ARG A 147 -10.01 -5.15 -5.44
C ARG A 147 -9.04 -5.43 -4.28
N ASN A 148 -9.59 -5.64 -3.09
CA ASN A 148 -8.79 -5.92 -1.90
C ASN A 148 -8.26 -7.36 -1.86
N MET A 149 -8.93 -8.30 -2.54
CA MET A 149 -8.50 -9.69 -2.60
C MET A 149 -7.66 -9.95 -3.86
N ALA A 150 -6.57 -10.71 -3.70
CA ALA A 150 -5.64 -11.01 -4.80
C ALA A 150 -6.30 -11.79 -5.95
N ALA A 151 -7.23 -12.70 -5.62
CA ALA A 151 -7.94 -13.51 -6.60
C ALA A 151 -8.84 -12.68 -7.55
N ASP A 152 -9.25 -11.48 -7.12
CA ASP A 152 -10.15 -10.60 -7.87
C ASP A 152 -9.41 -9.54 -8.70
N ASN A 153 -8.07 -9.56 -8.66
CA ASN A 153 -7.20 -8.68 -9.42
C ASN A 153 -6.49 -9.44 -10.55
N LYS A 154 -6.02 -8.70 -11.54
CA LYS A 154 -5.27 -9.26 -12.66
C LYS A 154 -3.86 -9.61 -12.23
N SER A 155 -3.45 -10.89 -12.39
CA SER A 155 -2.07 -11.30 -12.26
C SER A 155 -1.27 -10.81 -13.45
N ILE A 156 -0.21 -10.04 -13.22
CA ILE A 156 0.66 -9.49 -14.26
C ILE A 156 2.06 -10.08 -14.22
N GLY A 157 2.43 -10.78 -13.14
CA GLY A 157 3.71 -11.47 -13.02
C GLY A 157 3.83 -12.26 -11.74
N ARG A 158 4.70 -13.26 -11.75
CA ARG A 158 5.06 -14.03 -10.58
C ARG A 158 6.53 -14.45 -10.66
N PHE A 159 7.25 -14.30 -9.57
CA PHE A 159 8.64 -14.75 -9.46
C PHE A 159 8.96 -15.13 -8.02
N ARG A 160 10.09 -15.83 -7.83
CA ARG A 160 10.50 -16.33 -6.53
C ARG A 160 11.86 -15.74 -6.15
N LEU A 161 11.97 -15.28 -4.91
CA LEU A 161 13.22 -14.97 -4.27
C LEU A 161 13.64 -16.13 -3.38
N ASP A 162 14.75 -16.78 -3.72
CA ASP A 162 15.30 -17.93 -3.00
C ASP A 162 16.50 -17.55 -2.13
N GLY A 163 16.78 -18.40 -1.13
CA GLY A 163 17.99 -18.33 -0.33
C GLY A 163 17.93 -17.31 0.78
N ILE A 164 16.74 -17.11 1.34
CA ILE A 164 16.51 -16.42 2.59
C ILE A 164 17.13 -17.24 3.72
N ALA A 165 17.85 -16.60 4.62
CA ALA A 165 18.45 -17.27 5.78
C ALA A 165 17.37 -17.82 6.72
N PRO A 166 17.54 -19.07 7.25
CA PRO A 166 16.62 -19.62 8.24
C PRO A 166 16.46 -18.68 9.44
N ALA A 167 15.22 -18.26 9.69
CA ALA A 167 14.87 -17.40 10.80
C ALA A 167 13.40 -17.61 11.20
N PRO A 168 13.00 -17.22 12.41
CA PRO A 168 11.57 -17.18 12.76
C PRO A 168 10.77 -16.28 11.80
N ARG A 169 9.50 -16.64 11.58
CA ARG A 169 8.58 -15.82 10.77
C ARG A 169 8.55 -14.36 11.28
N GLY A 170 8.45 -13.44 10.34
CA GLY A 170 8.42 -12.00 10.65
C GLY A 170 9.80 -11.37 10.89
N VAL A 171 10.91 -12.14 10.95
CA VAL A 171 12.26 -11.63 11.15
C VAL A 171 12.96 -11.24 9.83
N PRO A 172 12.94 -12.07 8.76
CA PRO A 172 13.52 -11.67 7.48
C PRO A 172 12.85 -10.42 6.93
N GLN A 173 13.65 -9.52 6.34
CA GLN A 173 13.19 -8.28 5.74
C GLN A 173 13.35 -8.36 4.23
N ILE A 174 12.24 -8.43 3.52
CA ILE A 174 12.19 -8.52 2.06
C ILE A 174 11.69 -7.20 1.51
N GLU A 175 12.59 -6.39 0.97
CA GLU A 175 12.23 -5.15 0.28
C GLU A 175 11.70 -5.46 -1.12
N VAL A 176 10.47 -5.08 -1.40
CA VAL A 176 9.85 -5.17 -2.72
C VAL A 176 9.76 -3.78 -3.30
N THR A 177 10.41 -3.58 -4.46
CA THR A 177 10.48 -2.30 -5.16
C THR A 177 9.75 -2.40 -6.50
N PHE A 178 8.82 -1.50 -6.72
CA PHE A 178 8.14 -1.26 -8.00
C PHE A 178 8.77 -0.02 -8.65
N ASP A 179 9.25 -0.16 -9.87
CA ASP A 179 9.93 0.90 -10.64
C ASP A 179 9.30 0.96 -12.03
N ILE A 180 8.57 2.03 -12.32
CA ILE A 180 7.92 2.27 -13.62
C ILE A 180 8.67 3.39 -14.33
N ASP A 181 9.18 3.09 -15.50
CA ASP A 181 9.88 4.09 -16.33
C ASP A 181 8.92 5.01 -17.10
N ALA A 182 9.45 5.99 -17.81
CA ALA A 182 8.67 6.94 -18.61
C ALA A 182 7.90 6.26 -19.78
N ASN A 183 8.25 5.04 -20.15
CA ASN A 183 7.58 4.25 -21.19
C ASN A 183 6.48 3.33 -20.62
N GLY A 184 6.25 3.38 -19.29
CA GLY A 184 5.29 2.52 -18.63
C GLY A 184 5.77 1.08 -18.39
N ILE A 185 7.08 0.82 -18.55
CA ILE A 185 7.66 -0.49 -18.29
C ILE A 185 7.84 -0.66 -16.78
N LEU A 186 7.17 -1.67 -16.22
CA LEU A 186 7.24 -2.00 -14.79
C LEU A 186 8.38 -2.98 -14.54
N SER A 187 9.29 -2.62 -13.67
CA SER A 187 10.27 -3.51 -13.06
C SER A 187 9.93 -3.76 -11.61
N VAL A 188 9.80 -5.02 -11.21
CA VAL A 188 9.57 -5.43 -9.82
C VAL A 188 10.79 -6.18 -9.31
N THR A 189 11.36 -5.68 -8.23
CA THR A 189 12.55 -6.24 -7.58
C THR A 189 12.19 -6.67 -6.18
N ALA A 190 12.59 -7.88 -5.77
CA ALA A 190 12.53 -8.35 -4.40
C ALA A 190 13.95 -8.58 -3.89
N LYS A 191 14.30 -8.02 -2.74
CA LYS A 191 15.63 -8.11 -2.13
C LYS A 191 15.53 -8.49 -0.66
N ASP A 192 16.21 -9.55 -0.28
CA ASP A 192 16.42 -9.88 1.14
C ASP A 192 17.51 -8.97 1.70
N LEU A 193 17.15 -8.11 2.63
CA LEU A 193 18.07 -7.15 3.25
C LEU A 193 19.11 -7.84 4.16
N GLY A 194 18.80 -9.04 4.66
CA GLY A 194 19.71 -9.82 5.49
C GLY A 194 20.83 -10.50 4.69
N THR A 195 20.51 -11.13 3.56
CA THR A 195 21.49 -11.86 2.75
C THR A 195 22.00 -11.06 1.55
N GLY A 196 21.31 -9.97 1.19
CA GLY A 196 21.58 -9.17 0.00
C GLY A 196 21.16 -9.84 -1.31
N LYS A 197 20.52 -11.02 -1.25
CA LYS A 197 20.02 -11.69 -2.45
C LYS A 197 18.85 -10.93 -3.05
N GLU A 198 18.86 -10.86 -4.37
CA GLU A 198 17.89 -10.09 -5.14
C GLU A 198 17.39 -10.89 -6.34
N GLN A 199 16.11 -10.71 -6.67
CA GLN A 199 15.48 -11.22 -7.86
C GLN A 199 14.61 -10.13 -8.47
N LYS A 200 14.62 -10.04 -9.82
CA LYS A 200 13.89 -9.01 -10.57
C LYS A 200 13.09 -9.63 -11.69
N ILE A 201 11.90 -9.08 -11.93
CA ILE A 201 11.11 -9.32 -13.14
C ILE A 201 10.84 -7.99 -13.84
N THR A 202 10.83 -8.01 -15.17
CA THR A 202 10.40 -6.85 -15.98
C THR A 202 9.11 -7.22 -16.69
N ILE A 203 8.10 -6.41 -16.51
CA ILE A 203 6.76 -6.58 -17.06
C ILE A 203 6.55 -5.48 -18.09
N THR A 204 6.55 -5.85 -19.36
CA THR A 204 6.25 -4.93 -20.46
C THR A 204 4.75 -4.82 -20.67
N ALA A 205 4.26 -3.65 -21.07
CA ALA A 205 2.85 -3.34 -21.25
C ALA A 205 2.14 -4.14 -22.37
N SER A 206 2.76 -5.20 -22.89
CA SER A 206 2.25 -6.05 -23.98
C SER A 206 0.93 -6.78 -23.69
N SER A 207 0.46 -6.73 -22.45
CA SER A 207 -0.85 -7.25 -22.02
C SER A 207 -1.83 -6.13 -21.72
N GLY A 208 -1.83 -5.08 -22.53
CA GLY A 208 -2.71 -3.92 -22.34
C GLY A 208 -4.13 -4.32 -22.05
N LEU A 209 -4.66 -3.84 -20.92
CA LEU A 209 -6.09 -3.85 -20.68
C LEU A 209 -6.72 -2.84 -21.63
N SER A 210 -7.83 -3.22 -22.26
CA SER A 210 -8.66 -2.24 -22.96
C SER A 210 -9.26 -1.24 -21.97
N GLU A 211 -9.62 -0.07 -22.44
CA GLU A 211 -10.29 0.95 -21.61
C GLU A 211 -11.58 0.38 -20.97
N GLU A 212 -12.31 -0.47 -21.69
CA GLU A 212 -13.52 -1.15 -21.19
C GLU A 212 -13.18 -2.10 -20.03
N GLU A 213 -12.08 -2.85 -20.12
CA GLU A 213 -11.63 -3.75 -19.05
C GLU A 213 -11.18 -2.95 -17.81
N ILE A 214 -10.45 -1.86 -18.00
CA ILE A 214 -10.04 -0.95 -16.91
C ILE A 214 -11.28 -0.41 -16.21
N GLN A 215 -12.24 0.13 -16.97
CA GLN A 215 -13.46 0.69 -16.41
C GLN A 215 -14.32 -0.37 -15.69
N LYS A 216 -14.38 -1.58 -16.24
CA LYS A 216 -15.05 -2.71 -15.60
C LYS A 216 -14.40 -3.04 -14.25
N MET A 217 -13.07 -3.17 -14.19
CA MET A 217 -12.35 -3.47 -12.94
C MET A 217 -12.56 -2.38 -11.88
N VAL A 218 -12.60 -1.11 -12.28
CA VAL A 218 -12.89 0.02 -11.37
C VAL A 218 -14.33 -0.03 -10.86
N ASN A 219 -15.29 -0.33 -11.73
CA ASN A 219 -16.70 -0.42 -11.35
C ASN A 219 -16.97 -1.63 -10.46
N ASP A 220 -16.38 -2.78 -10.77
CA ASP A 220 -16.48 -4.00 -9.97
C ASP A 220 -15.90 -3.77 -8.56
N ALA A 221 -14.77 -3.06 -8.46
CA ALA A 221 -14.18 -2.70 -7.17
C ALA A 221 -15.11 -1.79 -6.34
N LYS A 222 -15.76 -0.81 -6.97
CA LYS A 222 -16.75 0.05 -6.30
C LYS A 222 -18.00 -0.72 -5.85
N ALA A 223 -18.48 -1.63 -6.68
CA ALA A 223 -19.68 -2.43 -6.37
C ALA A 223 -19.46 -3.34 -5.16
N HIS A 224 -18.25 -3.88 -4.98
CA HIS A 224 -17.90 -4.81 -3.91
C HIS A 224 -17.06 -4.18 -2.76
N GLU A 225 -16.95 -2.84 -2.74
CA GLU A 225 -16.09 -2.12 -1.79
C GLU A 225 -16.33 -2.53 -0.33
N ASN A 226 -17.60 -2.62 0.09
CA ASN A 226 -17.96 -2.96 1.45
C ASN A 226 -17.67 -4.43 1.78
N GLU A 227 -17.94 -5.34 0.84
CA GLU A 227 -17.67 -6.77 0.99
C GLU A 227 -16.17 -7.04 1.07
N ASP A 228 -15.42 -6.44 0.17
CA ASP A 228 -13.95 -6.54 0.12
C ASP A 228 -13.30 -5.97 1.37
N LYS A 229 -13.79 -4.83 1.85
CA LYS A 229 -13.29 -4.21 3.08
C LYS A 229 -13.52 -5.10 4.29
N ALA A 230 -14.72 -5.69 4.40
CA ALA A 230 -15.04 -6.62 5.48
C ALA A 230 -14.18 -7.91 5.39
N ALA A 231 -14.00 -8.46 4.19
CA ALA A 231 -13.17 -9.64 3.96
C ALA A 231 -11.68 -9.37 4.32
N LYS A 232 -11.15 -8.23 3.89
CA LYS A 232 -9.79 -7.78 4.21
C LYS A 232 -9.61 -7.61 5.70
N GLU A 233 -10.50 -6.88 6.38
CA GLU A 233 -10.45 -6.65 7.82
C GLU A 233 -10.45 -7.97 8.60
N LYS A 234 -11.31 -8.91 8.20
CA LYS A 234 -11.37 -10.25 8.80
C LYS A 234 -10.02 -10.98 8.71
N ILE A 235 -9.39 -10.95 7.53
CA ILE A 235 -8.08 -11.58 7.29
C ILE A 235 -6.99 -10.88 8.09
N GLU A 236 -6.97 -9.55 8.10
CA GLU A 236 -5.97 -8.76 8.84
C GLU A 236 -6.07 -9.03 10.36
N VAL A 237 -7.28 -9.06 10.91
CA VAL A 237 -7.50 -9.40 12.32
C VAL A 237 -7.03 -10.82 12.61
N LYS A 238 -7.33 -11.79 11.74
CA LYS A 238 -6.88 -13.18 11.89
C LYS A 238 -5.35 -13.30 11.84
N ASN A 239 -4.70 -12.64 10.88
CA ASN A 239 -3.24 -12.63 10.76
C ASN A 239 -2.57 -11.98 11.97
N LYS A 240 -3.15 -10.88 12.49
CA LYS A 240 -2.67 -10.21 13.70
C LYS A 240 -2.83 -11.11 14.94
N ALA A 241 -3.98 -11.77 15.09
CA ALA A 241 -4.23 -12.71 16.16
C ALA A 241 -3.25 -13.89 16.16
N ASP A 242 -3.00 -14.46 14.97
CA ASP A 242 -2.07 -15.58 14.77
C ASP A 242 -0.62 -15.18 15.09
N SER A 243 -0.23 -13.97 14.67
CA SER A 243 1.09 -13.41 15.00
C SER A 243 1.25 -13.16 16.50
N MET A 244 0.21 -12.66 17.15
CA MET A 244 0.21 -12.40 18.60
C MET A 244 0.32 -13.71 19.39
N VAL A 245 -0.45 -14.74 19.03
CA VAL A 245 -0.33 -16.07 19.62
C VAL A 245 1.11 -16.58 19.53
N TYR A 246 1.67 -16.57 18.34
CA TYR A 246 3.04 -17.06 18.11
C TYR A 246 4.08 -16.30 18.92
N GLN A 247 4.04 -14.97 18.92
CA GLN A 247 4.99 -14.14 19.65
C GLN A 247 4.86 -14.36 21.16
N THR A 248 3.63 -14.47 21.67
CA THR A 248 3.38 -14.68 23.10
C THR A 248 3.82 -16.06 23.55
N GLU A 249 3.57 -17.10 22.76
CA GLU A 249 4.07 -18.47 23.05
C GLU A 249 5.59 -18.51 23.11
N LYS A 250 6.26 -17.84 22.17
CA LYS A 250 7.71 -17.73 22.17
C LYS A 250 8.22 -17.00 23.40
N GLN A 251 7.63 -15.86 23.75
CA GLN A 251 7.98 -15.11 24.96
C GLN A 251 7.74 -15.95 26.23
N LEU A 252 6.63 -16.69 26.29
CA LEU A 252 6.32 -17.56 27.42
C LEU A 252 7.33 -18.70 27.56
N LYS A 253 7.83 -19.24 26.44
CA LYS A 253 8.90 -20.24 26.44
C LYS A 253 10.24 -19.69 26.88
N ASP A 254 10.59 -18.49 26.41
CA ASP A 254 11.92 -17.90 26.65
C ASP A 254 12.03 -17.26 28.05
N LEU A 255 10.95 -16.74 28.60
CA LEU A 255 10.93 -15.95 29.82
C LEU A 255 10.03 -16.53 30.93
N GLY A 256 9.30 -17.62 30.65
CA GLY A 256 8.27 -18.18 31.54
C GLY A 256 8.80 -18.61 32.91
N ASP A 257 10.09 -18.96 33.02
CA ASP A 257 10.71 -19.34 34.30
C ASP A 257 10.93 -18.16 35.27
N LYS A 258 10.78 -16.93 34.75
CA LYS A 258 10.87 -15.68 35.54
C LYS A 258 9.52 -15.17 36.03
N LEU A 259 8.45 -15.89 35.73
CA LEU A 259 7.08 -15.51 36.07
C LEU A 259 6.51 -16.31 37.23
N SER A 260 5.52 -15.69 37.90
CA SER A 260 4.68 -16.43 38.81
C SER A 260 3.86 -17.51 38.07
N PRO A 261 3.57 -18.67 38.71
CA PRO A 261 2.72 -19.71 38.10
C PRO A 261 1.34 -19.18 37.68
N GLU A 262 0.79 -18.22 38.45
CA GLU A 262 -0.51 -17.61 38.19
C GLU A 262 -0.46 -16.74 36.90
N ALA A 263 0.57 -15.91 36.75
CA ALA A 263 0.76 -15.08 35.55
C ALA A 263 0.94 -15.93 34.29
N LYS A 264 1.73 -17.01 34.39
CA LYS A 264 1.95 -17.96 33.30
C LYS A 264 0.65 -18.65 32.88
N SER A 265 -0.14 -19.12 33.86
CA SER A 265 -1.44 -19.77 33.62
C SER A 265 -2.44 -18.79 32.98
N SER A 266 -2.49 -17.55 33.46
CA SER A 266 -3.37 -16.50 32.93
C SER A 266 -3.08 -16.14 31.48
N VAL A 267 -1.80 -16.02 31.11
CA VAL A 267 -1.38 -15.75 29.71
C VAL A 267 -1.68 -16.96 28.83
N GLN A 268 -1.40 -18.19 29.30
CA GLN A 268 -1.70 -19.43 28.56
C GLN A 268 -3.20 -19.57 28.28
N GLU A 269 -4.05 -19.26 29.23
CA GLU A 269 -5.51 -19.27 29.06
C GLU A 269 -5.98 -18.30 27.96
N SER A 270 -5.40 -17.08 27.91
CA SER A 270 -5.70 -16.13 26.83
C SER A 270 -5.19 -16.59 25.46
N ILE A 271 -4.03 -17.25 25.40
CA ILE A 271 -3.52 -17.86 24.17
C ILE A 271 -4.49 -18.93 23.67
N ASP A 272 -4.92 -19.83 24.55
CA ASP A 272 -5.81 -20.95 24.17
C ASP A 272 -7.18 -20.43 23.73
N LYS A 273 -7.69 -19.40 24.39
CA LYS A 273 -8.92 -18.70 24.00
C LYS A 273 -8.79 -18.04 22.63
N LEU A 274 -7.68 -17.32 22.39
CA LEU A 274 -7.44 -16.66 21.10
C LEU A 274 -7.30 -17.67 19.96
N LYS A 275 -6.64 -18.82 20.21
CA LYS A 275 -6.59 -19.94 19.26
C LYS A 275 -7.98 -20.51 18.94
N ALA A 276 -8.85 -20.63 19.93
CA ALA A 276 -10.22 -21.06 19.73
C ALA A 276 -11.02 -20.05 18.90
N ASP A 277 -10.84 -18.75 19.15
CA ASP A 277 -11.50 -17.67 18.40
C ASP A 277 -11.03 -17.65 16.93
N ILE A 278 -9.73 -17.87 16.68
CA ILE A 278 -9.14 -18.02 15.34
C ILE A 278 -9.77 -19.23 14.61
N LYS A 279 -9.87 -20.37 15.29
CA LYS A 279 -10.46 -21.59 14.71
C LYS A 279 -11.95 -21.43 14.39
N ASN A 280 -12.69 -20.68 15.22
CA ASN A 280 -14.11 -20.39 15.02
C ASN A 280 -14.34 -19.23 14.03
N ASP A 281 -13.29 -18.60 13.53
CA ASP A 281 -13.32 -17.51 12.55
C ASP A 281 -14.18 -16.30 12.97
N ASN A 282 -14.20 -16.03 14.30
CA ASN A 282 -15.01 -14.98 14.92
C ASN A 282 -14.19 -13.70 15.12
N THR A 283 -14.34 -12.75 14.21
CA THR A 283 -13.55 -11.50 14.17
C THR A 283 -13.70 -10.66 15.42
N GLU A 284 -14.92 -10.51 15.96
CA GLU A 284 -15.16 -9.69 17.15
C GLU A 284 -14.60 -10.35 18.43
N ALA A 285 -14.72 -11.67 18.54
CA ALA A 285 -14.10 -12.41 19.63
C ALA A 285 -12.57 -12.30 19.56
N MET A 286 -11.97 -12.45 18.35
CA MET A 286 -10.52 -12.27 18.17
C MET A 286 -10.05 -10.89 18.63
N LYS A 287 -10.74 -9.80 18.21
CA LYS A 287 -10.40 -8.43 18.65
C LYS A 287 -10.46 -8.27 20.17
N ALA A 288 -11.51 -8.79 20.80
CA ALA A 288 -11.69 -8.73 22.25
C ALA A 288 -10.60 -9.51 23.00
N THR A 289 -10.32 -10.74 22.56
CA THR A 289 -9.31 -11.61 23.20
C THR A 289 -7.88 -11.10 22.96
N MET A 290 -7.58 -10.50 21.80
CA MET A 290 -6.30 -9.83 21.56
C MET A 290 -6.06 -8.70 22.56
N LYS A 291 -7.08 -7.85 22.79
CA LYS A 291 -6.98 -6.77 23.76
C LYS A 291 -6.76 -7.29 25.18
N GLU A 292 -7.50 -8.34 25.58
CA GLU A 292 -7.31 -9.00 26.86
C GLU A 292 -5.88 -9.54 27.02
N LEU A 293 -5.34 -10.16 25.98
CA LEU A 293 -3.98 -10.68 25.96
C LEU A 293 -2.94 -9.55 26.05
N GLU A 294 -3.12 -8.43 25.34
CA GLU A 294 -2.26 -7.24 25.43
C GLU A 294 -2.20 -6.70 26.86
N GLU A 295 -3.35 -6.58 27.53
CA GLU A 295 -3.41 -6.11 28.93
C GLU A 295 -2.69 -7.08 29.90
N ARG A 296 -2.80 -8.39 29.67
CA ARG A 296 -2.08 -9.40 30.45
C ARG A 296 -0.57 -9.37 30.21
N LEU A 297 -0.15 -9.14 28.95
CA LEU A 297 1.25 -8.99 28.57
C LEU A 297 1.90 -7.74 29.18
N MET A 298 1.17 -6.63 29.31
CA MET A 298 1.67 -5.44 30.01
C MET A 298 1.97 -5.75 31.48
N LYS A 299 1.05 -6.44 32.19
CA LYS A 299 1.28 -6.88 33.58
C LYS A 299 2.46 -7.86 33.70
N PHE A 300 2.60 -8.74 32.72
CA PHE A 300 3.72 -9.65 32.57
C PHE A 300 5.07 -8.90 32.47
N GLY A 301 5.15 -7.84 31.66
CA GLY A 301 6.33 -7.00 31.57
C GLY A 301 6.68 -6.32 32.90
N GLU A 302 5.68 -5.83 33.62
CA GLU A 302 5.87 -5.23 34.95
C GLU A 302 6.40 -6.22 35.99
N GLU A 303 5.90 -7.46 36.00
CA GLU A 303 6.41 -8.52 36.90
C GLU A 303 7.88 -8.85 36.63
N ILE A 304 8.25 -9.02 35.36
CA ILE A 304 9.65 -9.26 34.98
C ILE A 304 10.54 -8.10 35.45
N TYR A 305 10.11 -6.86 35.22
CA TYR A 305 10.89 -5.69 35.63
C TYR A 305 11.05 -5.63 37.16
N LYS A 306 9.99 -5.88 37.93
CA LYS A 306 10.03 -5.92 39.40
C LYS A 306 10.93 -7.05 39.91
N SER A 307 10.88 -8.23 39.30
CA SER A 307 11.74 -9.37 39.68
C SER A 307 13.21 -9.11 39.38
N GLN A 308 13.52 -8.45 38.29
CA GLN A 308 14.92 -8.04 37.97
C GLN A 308 15.43 -6.96 38.93
N ALA A 309 14.60 -5.97 39.27
CA ALA A 309 14.96 -4.92 40.23
C ALA A 309 15.18 -5.49 41.65
N ALA A 310 14.35 -6.47 42.08
CA ALA A 310 14.52 -7.14 43.36
C ALA A 310 15.81 -7.99 43.40
N ASN A 311 16.19 -8.67 42.33
CA ASN A 311 17.42 -9.43 42.24
C ASN A 311 18.69 -8.54 42.23
N GLN A 312 18.61 -7.33 41.66
CA GLN A 312 19.70 -6.35 41.72
C GLN A 312 19.82 -5.70 43.12
N ALA A 313 18.70 -5.47 43.80
CA ALA A 313 18.72 -4.96 45.17
C ALA A 313 19.25 -6.00 46.19
N GLY A 314 19.04 -7.30 45.95
CA GLY A 314 19.54 -8.39 46.79
C GLY A 314 21.05 -8.65 46.67
N ALA A 315 21.70 -8.17 45.61
CA ALA A 315 23.16 -8.33 45.40
C ALA A 315 24.02 -7.21 46.02
N GLN A 316 23.40 -6.19 46.63
CA GLN A 316 24.09 -5.07 47.32
C GLN A 316 23.95 -5.08 48.83
N GLY A 317 23.77 -6.24 49.42
CA GLY A 317 23.62 -6.39 50.88
C GLY A 317 24.82 -7.07 51.55
N ALA A 318 26.02 -6.44 51.62
CA ALA A 318 27.02 -6.68 52.67
C ALA A 318 27.80 -5.39 52.93
N PRO A 319 27.70 -4.77 54.10
CA PRO A 319 28.51 -3.62 54.43
C PRO A 319 29.89 -4.07 54.88
N ASN A 320 30.91 -3.75 54.13
CA ASN A 320 32.29 -3.78 54.66
C ASN A 320 32.69 -2.36 55.10
N ALA A 321 32.79 -2.19 56.41
CA ALA A 321 33.33 -0.98 57.04
C ALA A 321 34.82 -0.93 56.85
N GLY A 322 35.36 0.13 56.30
CA GLY A 322 36.81 0.36 56.22
C GLY A 322 37.17 1.66 55.51
N ALA A 323 37.38 2.66 56.30
CA ALA A 323 37.90 3.99 56.13
C ALA A 323 38.80 4.34 54.94
N ALA A 324 38.64 5.59 54.54
CA ALA A 324 39.61 6.67 54.29
C ALA A 324 39.55 7.31 52.91
N ASP A 325 39.05 8.50 52.94
CA ASP A 325 39.55 9.78 52.40
C ASP A 325 40.29 9.79 51.04
N ALA A 326 39.75 10.47 50.08
CA ALA A 326 40.36 11.58 49.34
C ALA A 326 39.59 11.89 47.99
N GLY A 327 39.17 13.12 47.86
CA GLY A 327 39.28 13.82 46.58
C GLY A 327 38.04 13.86 45.68
N ALA A 328 37.27 14.89 45.84
CA ALA A 328 36.23 15.36 44.92
C ALA A 328 36.76 15.59 43.48
N LYS A 329 36.04 15.11 42.50
CA LYS A 329 35.82 15.82 41.22
C LYS A 329 34.41 15.50 40.68
N LYS A 330 33.57 16.53 40.69
CA LYS A 330 32.35 16.58 39.92
C LYS A 330 32.70 16.53 38.43
N ASN A 331 32.12 15.61 37.69
CA ASN A 331 31.92 15.80 36.27
C ASN A 331 30.41 15.89 36.01
N ASP A 332 30.09 17.04 35.50
CA ASP A 332 28.82 17.48 34.97
C ASP A 332 28.72 16.90 33.55
N ASP A 333 27.84 15.94 33.30
CA ASP A 333 27.57 15.47 31.95
C ASP A 333 26.19 15.98 31.52
N GLY A 334 26.29 17.03 30.71
CA GLY A 334 25.17 17.71 30.09
C GLY A 334 24.42 16.80 29.12
N VAL A 335 23.13 16.87 29.23
CA VAL A 335 22.17 16.38 28.25
C VAL A 335 22.38 17.20 26.97
N VAL A 336 22.65 16.53 25.85
CA VAL A 336 22.71 17.17 24.53
C VAL A 336 21.32 17.03 23.88
N ASP A 337 20.61 18.16 23.79
CA ASP A 337 19.42 18.31 22.98
C ASP A 337 19.80 18.19 21.48
N ALA A 338 19.11 17.33 20.76
CA ALA A 338 19.25 17.22 19.32
C ALA A 338 18.42 18.32 18.65
N GLU A 339 19.11 19.27 18.06
CA GLU A 339 18.55 20.35 17.24
C GLU A 339 18.17 19.76 15.85
N ILE A 340 16.89 19.92 15.48
CA ILE A 340 16.38 19.59 14.14
C ILE A 340 16.80 20.74 13.22
N VAL A 341 17.63 20.46 12.23
CA VAL A 341 17.97 21.40 11.16
C VAL A 341 16.98 21.20 10.01
N ASP A 342 16.12 22.18 9.80
CA ASP A 342 15.34 22.36 8.56
C ASP A 342 16.30 22.82 7.45
N ASP A 343 16.51 22.00 6.43
CA ASP A 343 17.14 22.41 5.17
C ASP A 343 16.08 22.82 4.16
N ASP A 344 15.79 24.11 4.14
CA ASP A 344 15.21 24.83 3.00
C ASP A 344 16.32 25.12 1.97
N LYS A 345 16.28 24.39 0.84
CA LYS A 345 16.67 24.93 -0.48
C LYS A 345 16.20 24.03 -1.62
#